data_054a408bec0261c05afef868e762e359
#
_entry.id   054a408bec0261c05afef868e762e359
#
_cell.length_a   1.000
_cell.length_b   1.000
_cell.length_c   1.000
_cell.angle_alpha   90.00
_cell.angle_beta   90.00
_cell.angle_gamma   90.00
#
_symmetry.space_group_name_H-M   'P 1'
#
loop_
_entity.id
_entity.type
_entity.pdbx_description
1 polymer ?
#
loop_
_entity_poly.entity_id
_entity_poly.type
_entity_poly.pdbx_seq_one_letter_code
_entity_poly.pdbx_strand_id
1 'polypeptide(L)'
;MPRTKKEQVVFNGTGRRKSSIARVRIMSGKGNITVNGKALDEYFGEETLKVIVKQPLTVTDTLDKFDVICTVKGGGFSGQAGAIRHGIARALNEANLEYRPALK
;
A
#
# COMPACT_ATOMS: atom_id res chain seq x y z
N MET A 1 -14.86 -24.39 -7.84
CA MET A 1 -14.53 -23.94 -7.52
C MET A 1 -14.08 -23.57 -7.40
N PRO A 2 -13.95 -23.50 -7.49
CA PRO A 2 -13.41 -23.11 -7.11
C PRO A 2 -13.09 -22.41 -7.00
N ARG A 3 -12.94 -22.26 -6.80
CA ARG A 3 -12.62 -21.61 -6.55
C ARG A 3 -11.91 -21.06 -6.46
N THR A 4 -11.56 -21.35 -6.50
CA THR A 4 -10.83 -20.96 -6.33
C THR A 4 -10.36 -20.07 -6.28
N LYS A 5 -10.28 -19.43 -6.63
CA LYS A 5 -9.93 -18.55 -6.50
C LYS A 5 -9.99 -17.96 -5.69
N LYS A 6 -10.29 -17.97 -5.80
CA LYS A 6 -10.55 -17.45 -4.97
C LYS A 6 -10.00 -17.23 -3.79
N GLU A 7 -9.68 -17.53 -3.52
CA GLU A 7 -9.15 -17.54 -2.38
C GLU A 7 -8.00 -16.73 -2.21
N GLN A 8 -7.91 -15.61 -2.78
CA GLN A 8 -6.88 -14.66 -2.59
C GLN A 8 -7.00 -14.04 -1.22
N VAL A 9 -5.99 -14.17 -0.40
CA VAL A 9 -5.98 -13.58 0.94
C VAL A 9 -5.66 -12.11 0.80
N VAL A 10 -6.45 -11.27 1.47
CA VAL A 10 -6.27 -9.83 1.44
C VAL A 10 -5.93 -9.35 2.83
N PHE A 11 -4.88 -8.54 2.94
CA PHE A 11 -4.47 -7.96 4.20
C PHE A 11 -4.76 -6.47 4.17
N ASN A 12 -5.25 -5.95 5.28
CA ASN A 12 -5.68 -4.56 5.36
C ASN A 12 -4.83 -3.77 6.32
N GLY A 13 -4.65 -2.50 6.01
CA GLY A 13 -3.99 -1.57 6.91
C GLY A 13 -4.57 -0.19 6.71
N THR A 14 -4.77 0.52 7.81
CA THR A 14 -5.23 1.90 7.76
C THR A 14 -4.07 2.78 8.17
N GLY A 15 -3.76 3.78 7.34
CA GLY A 15 -2.70 4.73 7.62
C GLY A 15 -3.26 6.11 7.80
N ARG A 16 -2.56 6.92 8.59
CA ARG A 16 -2.97 8.30 8.84
C ARG A 16 -1.76 9.19 8.86
N ARG A 17 -1.93 10.37 8.32
CA ARG A 17 -0.89 11.37 8.37
C ARG A 17 -1.54 12.74 8.25
N LYS A 18 -1.38 13.59 9.28
CA LYS A 18 -2.04 14.88 9.32
C LYS A 18 -3.53 14.66 9.18
N SER A 19 -4.18 15.28 8.20
CA SER A 19 -5.61 15.10 8.02
C SER A 19 -5.94 14.04 6.97
N SER A 20 -4.95 13.29 6.49
CA SER A 20 -5.18 12.26 5.48
C SER A 20 -5.41 10.90 6.12
N ILE A 21 -6.34 10.15 5.57
CA ILE A 21 -6.64 8.79 6.00
C ILE A 21 -6.60 7.89 4.78
N ALA A 22 -5.82 6.82 4.85
CA ALA A 22 -5.69 5.87 3.77
C ALA A 22 -6.12 4.49 4.23
N ARG A 23 -6.93 3.84 3.42
CA ARG A 23 -7.30 2.44 3.64
C ARG A 23 -6.62 1.63 2.57
N VAL A 24 -5.80 0.68 3.00
CA VAL A 24 -4.93 -0.06 2.10
C VAL A 24 -5.27 -1.53 2.17
N ARG A 25 -5.33 -2.16 1.01
CA ARG A 25 -5.46 -3.61 0.91
C ARG A 25 -4.33 -4.12 0.05
N ILE A 26 -3.68 -5.18 0.49
CA ILE A 26 -2.64 -5.83 -0.30
C ILE A 26 -3.00 -7.28 -0.51
N MET A 27 -2.58 -7.80 -1.63
CA MET A 27 -2.85 -9.18 -2.03
C MET A 27 -1.74 -9.63 -2.97
N SER A 28 -1.59 -10.94 -3.13
CA SER A 28 -0.58 -11.46 -4.04
C SER A 28 -0.79 -10.89 -5.44
N GLY A 29 0.27 -10.46 -6.06
CA GLY A 29 0.17 -9.86 -7.36
C GLY A 29 1.52 -9.59 -7.97
N LYS A 30 1.57 -8.60 -8.85
CA LYS A 30 2.76 -8.31 -9.62
C LYS A 30 3.36 -6.95 -9.33
N GLY A 31 2.82 -6.21 -8.40
CA GLY A 31 3.37 -4.91 -8.06
C GLY A 31 2.54 -3.74 -8.52
N ASN A 32 1.30 -3.96 -8.89
CA ASN A 32 0.42 -2.88 -9.30
C ASN A 32 -0.09 -2.13 -8.08
N ILE A 33 0.03 -0.83 -8.09
CA ILE A 33 -0.46 0.01 -7.00
C ILE A 33 -1.52 0.95 -7.58
N THR A 34 -2.71 0.88 -7.00
CA THR A 34 -3.84 1.68 -7.43
C THR A 34 -4.29 2.57 -6.28
N VAL A 35 -4.45 3.86 -6.56
CA VAL A 35 -4.89 4.85 -5.57
C VAL A 35 -6.16 5.50 -6.07
N ASN A 36 -7.24 5.34 -5.32
CA ASN A 36 -8.54 5.93 -5.67
C ASN A 36 -8.94 5.61 -7.10
N GLY A 37 -8.67 4.35 -7.52
CA GLY A 37 -9.05 3.89 -8.84
C GLY A 37 -8.10 4.25 -9.96
N LYS A 38 -6.97 4.88 -9.64
CA LYS A 38 -5.99 5.27 -10.65
C LYS A 38 -4.66 4.63 -10.36
N ALA A 39 -3.87 4.39 -11.40
CA ALA A 39 -2.52 3.88 -11.19
C ALA A 39 -1.72 4.90 -10.38
N LEU A 40 -0.76 4.41 -9.62
CA LEU A 40 0.08 5.27 -8.79
C LEU A 40 0.69 6.42 -9.60
N ASP A 41 1.20 6.11 -10.79
CA ASP A 41 1.83 7.12 -11.63
C ASP A 41 0.85 8.18 -12.12
N GLU A 42 -0.43 7.82 -12.20
CA GLU A 42 -1.44 8.79 -12.61
C GLU A 42 -1.93 9.63 -11.45
N TYR A 43 -1.96 9.04 -10.26
CA TYR A 43 -2.49 9.75 -9.10
C TYR A 43 -1.49 10.76 -8.55
N PHE A 44 -0.21 10.34 -8.39
CA PHE A 44 0.83 11.23 -7.92
C PHE A 44 1.74 11.60 -9.07
N GLY A 45 1.87 12.90 -9.32
CA GLY A 45 2.74 13.37 -10.39
C GLY A 45 4.20 13.46 -10.01
N GLU A 46 4.50 13.58 -8.70
CA GLU A 46 5.87 13.74 -8.24
C GLU A 46 6.52 12.43 -7.88
N GLU A 47 7.74 12.24 -8.37
CA GLU A 47 8.47 11.00 -8.11
C GLU A 47 8.74 10.79 -6.63
N THR A 48 9.02 11.87 -5.89
CA THR A 48 9.29 11.75 -4.46
C THR A 48 8.10 11.14 -3.71
N LEU A 49 6.89 11.49 -4.11
CA LEU A 49 5.70 10.95 -3.46
C LEU A 49 5.53 9.48 -3.79
N LYS A 50 5.84 9.08 -5.00
CA LYS A 50 5.77 7.68 -5.40
C LYS A 50 6.77 6.84 -4.60
N VAL A 51 7.97 7.36 -4.39
CA VAL A 51 8.98 6.68 -3.60
C VAL A 51 8.50 6.49 -2.17
N ILE A 52 7.87 7.50 -1.59
CA ILE A 52 7.34 7.42 -0.23
C ILE A 52 6.32 6.28 -0.13
N VAL A 53 5.39 6.21 -1.10
CA VAL A 53 4.37 5.17 -1.10
C VAL A 53 4.99 3.78 -1.21
N LYS A 54 6.01 3.62 -2.04
CA LYS A 54 6.62 2.32 -2.28
C LYS A 54 7.60 1.90 -1.20
N GLN A 55 7.97 2.80 -0.31
CA GLN A 55 9.04 2.53 0.65
C GLN A 55 8.85 1.25 1.46
N PRO A 56 7.68 0.98 2.04
CA PRO A 56 7.53 -0.26 2.81
C PRO A 56 7.72 -1.51 1.96
N LEU A 57 7.30 -1.45 0.70
CA LEU A 57 7.47 -2.59 -0.20
C LEU A 57 8.92 -2.74 -0.61
N THR A 58 9.63 -1.64 -0.76
CA THR A 58 11.04 -1.66 -1.13
C THR A 58 11.88 -2.25 -0.01
N VAL A 59 11.65 -1.83 1.24
CA VAL A 59 12.48 -2.32 2.36
C VAL A 59 12.20 -3.78 2.70
N THR A 60 11.05 -4.30 2.31
CA THR A 60 10.73 -5.71 2.52
C THR A 60 10.99 -6.56 1.28
N ASP A 61 11.47 -5.91 0.22
CA ASP A 61 11.76 -6.59 -1.06
C ASP A 61 10.52 -7.31 -1.60
N THR A 62 9.37 -6.66 -1.51
CA THR A 62 8.11 -7.23 -1.97
C THR A 62 7.42 -6.37 -3.01
N LEU A 63 8.17 -5.45 -3.61
CA LEU A 63 7.59 -4.48 -4.54
C LEU A 63 6.88 -5.15 -5.70
N ASP A 64 7.38 -6.29 -6.16
CA ASP A 64 6.79 -7.00 -7.28
C ASP A 64 6.03 -8.26 -6.84
N LYS A 65 5.73 -8.38 -5.55
CA LYS A 65 5.05 -9.57 -5.04
C LYS A 65 3.63 -9.33 -4.61
N PHE A 66 3.26 -8.08 -4.40
CA PHE A 66 1.92 -7.71 -3.95
C PHE A 66 1.32 -6.67 -4.86
N ASP A 67 0.01 -6.77 -5.05
CA ASP A 67 -0.76 -5.68 -5.62
C ASP A 67 -1.35 -4.90 -4.46
N VAL A 68 -1.43 -3.59 -4.61
CA VAL A 68 -1.92 -2.70 -3.58
C VAL A 68 -3.10 -1.92 -4.12
N ILE A 69 -4.21 -1.95 -3.40
CA ILE A 69 -5.37 -1.14 -3.72
C ILE A 69 -5.64 -0.27 -2.52
N CYS A 70 -5.64 1.02 -2.70
CA CYS A 70 -5.89 1.91 -1.59
C CYS A 70 -6.86 3.02 -1.97
N THR A 71 -7.57 3.50 -0.97
CA THR A 71 -8.37 4.71 -1.07
C THR A 71 -7.83 5.67 -0.03
N VAL A 72 -7.71 6.93 -0.41
CA VAL A 72 -7.18 7.93 0.50
C VAL A 72 -7.99 9.20 0.33
N LYS A 73 -8.20 9.91 1.42
CA LYS A 73 -8.89 11.19 1.35
C LYS A 73 -8.36 12.12 2.44
N GLY A 74 -8.61 13.38 2.24
CA GLY A 74 -8.20 14.41 3.18
C GLY A 74 -6.78 14.88 2.93
N GLY A 75 -6.49 16.10 3.33
CA GLY A 75 -5.16 16.66 3.25
C GLY A 75 -4.66 16.85 1.83
N GLY A 76 -3.39 17.16 1.70
CA GLY A 76 -2.74 17.29 0.40
C GLY A 76 -2.01 16.04 0.01
N PHE A 77 -1.44 16.06 -1.19
CA PHE A 77 -0.78 14.87 -1.74
C PHE A 77 0.35 14.37 -0.84
N SER A 78 1.10 15.27 -0.23
CA SER A 78 2.20 14.86 0.64
C SER A 78 1.68 14.06 1.84
N GLY A 79 0.63 14.56 2.50
CA GLY A 79 0.02 13.84 3.61
C GLY A 79 -0.58 12.52 3.16
N GLN A 80 -1.19 12.52 1.97
CA GLN A 80 -1.79 11.31 1.43
C GLN A 80 -0.74 10.24 1.17
N ALA A 81 0.40 10.60 0.58
CA ALA A 81 1.48 9.64 0.34
C ALA A 81 1.98 9.05 1.66
N GLY A 82 2.12 9.88 2.68
CA GLY A 82 2.54 9.39 3.99
C GLY A 82 1.51 8.47 4.63
N ALA A 83 0.22 8.79 4.48
CA ALA A 83 -0.84 7.94 5.00
C ALA A 83 -0.87 6.59 4.30
N ILE A 84 -0.69 6.59 2.98
CA ILE A 84 -0.65 5.34 2.22
C ILE A 84 0.55 4.50 2.64
N ARG A 85 1.72 5.13 2.79
CA ARG A 85 2.91 4.41 3.25
C ARG A 85 2.65 3.72 4.59
N HIS A 86 2.05 4.45 5.51
CA HIS A 86 1.74 3.91 6.83
C HIS A 86 0.76 2.73 6.72
N GLY A 87 -0.26 2.86 5.86
CA GLY A 87 -1.23 1.80 5.67
C GLY A 87 -0.61 0.56 5.05
N ILE A 88 0.29 0.74 4.08
CA ILE A 88 0.98 -0.41 3.47
C ILE A 88 1.84 -1.12 4.50
N ALA A 89 2.57 -0.36 5.32
CA ALA A 89 3.41 -0.96 6.35
C ALA A 89 2.58 -1.80 7.32
N ARG A 90 1.42 -1.28 7.72
CA ARG A 90 0.54 -2.02 8.63
C ARG A 90 -0.03 -3.27 7.97
N ALA A 91 -0.40 -3.18 6.68
CA ALA A 91 -0.90 -4.33 5.96
C ALA A 91 0.17 -5.41 5.80
N LEU A 92 1.41 -5.01 5.57
CA LEU A 92 2.51 -5.96 5.47
C LEU A 92 2.80 -6.64 6.81
N ASN A 93 2.69 -5.90 7.91
CA ASN A 93 2.81 -6.51 9.23
C ASN A 93 1.74 -7.56 9.45
N GLU A 94 0.54 -7.29 8.97
CA GLU A 94 -0.54 -8.25 9.09
C GLU A 94 -0.26 -9.47 8.22
N ALA A 95 0.32 -9.24 7.04
CA ALA A 95 0.54 -10.31 6.08
C ALA A 95 1.61 -11.29 6.54
N ASN A 96 2.69 -10.77 7.13
CA ASN A 96 3.79 -11.66 7.45
C ASN A 96 4.68 -11.06 8.49
N LEU A 97 4.73 -11.69 9.64
CA LEU A 97 5.54 -11.21 10.75
C LEU A 97 7.02 -11.12 10.40
N GLU A 98 7.47 -11.84 9.39
CA GLU A 98 8.86 -11.78 8.97
C GLU A 98 9.25 -10.41 8.44
N TYR A 99 8.27 -9.63 8.02
CA TYR A 99 8.56 -8.30 7.49
C TYR A 99 8.72 -7.23 8.58
N ARG A 100 8.36 -7.57 9.82
CA ARG A 100 8.39 -6.57 10.90
C ARG A 100 9.73 -5.91 11.11
N PRO A 101 10.85 -6.65 11.14
CA PRO A 101 12.14 -5.99 11.40
C PRO A 101 12.47 -4.93 10.36
N ALA A 102 12.12 -5.17 9.11
CA ALA A 102 12.41 -4.20 8.05
C ALA A 102 11.49 -2.99 8.12
N LEU A 103 10.30 -3.16 8.71
CA LEU A 103 9.33 -2.07 8.77
C LEU A 103 9.50 -1.18 10.00
N LYS A 104 10.31 -1.57 10.93
CA LYS A 104 10.60 -0.74 12.10
C LYS A 104 11.60 0.38 11.79
#